data_7f563be19ebcc6f1863f7b41579d63b2
#
_entry.id   7f563be19ebcc6f1863f7b41579d63b2
#
_cell.length_a   1.000
_cell.length_b   1.000
_cell.length_c   1.000
_cell.angle_alpha   90.00
_cell.angle_beta   90.00
_cell.angle_gamma   90.00
#
_symmetry.space_group_name_H-M   'P 1'
#
loop_
_entity.id
_entity.type
_entity.pdbx_description
1 polymer ?
#
loop_
_entity_poly.entity_id
_entity_poly.type
_entity_poly.pdbx_seq_one_letter_code
_entity_poly.pdbx_strand_id
1 'polypeptide(L)'
;TKIVNFVGEDVAFGMMAGVGIILTKAAIDMVKSDAISGGVSLAVALITYYFTKDSANTLVYTIVISVVASCIANAIFNKEKSSIIVEDDKFIRQKFTINANVILGALGMVCLNIGSNISFGGITAGMATGGNYNVDTLTVISSLADMCSSFFGGAPVGYIISVTANAPHAVWAGVAMMVVIGVILLLKLLPKIGKYVPASSIAGFLFVLGIFKTVVLDAPSALATNAAVGGTT
;
A
#
# COMPACT_ATOMS: atom_id res chain seq x y z
N THR A 1 -16.20 6.03 15.31
CA THR A 1 -15.69 4.71 15.78
C THR A 1 -14.85 4.87 17.03
N LYS A 2 -14.83 3.85 17.94
CA LYS A 2 -14.17 3.96 19.26
C LYS A 2 -12.66 4.20 19.12
N ILE A 3 -12.00 3.56 18.16
CA ILE A 3 -10.56 3.73 17.91
C ILE A 3 -10.25 5.13 17.41
N VAL A 4 -11.00 5.66 16.47
CA VAL A 4 -10.79 7.03 15.94
C VAL A 4 -11.04 8.07 17.03
N ASN A 5 -12.09 7.90 17.83
CA ASN A 5 -12.37 8.80 18.95
C ASN A 5 -11.32 8.73 20.07
N PHE A 6 -10.68 7.57 20.26
CA PHE A 6 -9.60 7.41 21.25
C PHE A 6 -8.28 8.00 20.74
N VAL A 7 -7.94 7.79 19.49
CA VAL A 7 -6.68 8.29 18.88
C VAL A 7 -6.76 9.78 18.55
N GLY A 8 -7.97 10.29 18.27
CA GLY A 8 -8.19 11.65 17.80
C GLY A 8 -7.96 11.80 16.30
N GLU A 9 -8.76 12.64 15.66
CA GLU A 9 -8.68 12.86 14.21
C GLU A 9 -7.33 13.45 13.79
N ASP A 10 -6.79 14.37 14.58
CA ASP A 10 -5.49 15.02 14.29
C ASP A 10 -4.33 14.04 14.25
N VAL A 11 -4.34 13.04 15.15
CA VAL A 11 -3.31 12.00 15.19
C VAL A 11 -3.47 11.05 13.98
N ALA A 12 -4.70 10.71 13.60
CA ALA A 12 -4.97 9.90 12.43
C ALA A 12 -4.42 10.58 11.15
N PHE A 13 -4.59 11.88 11.00
CA PHE A 13 -4.06 12.65 9.89
C PHE A 13 -2.53 12.77 9.90
N GLY A 14 -1.94 12.95 11.07
CA GLY A 14 -0.49 12.87 11.23
C GLY A 14 0.09 11.53 10.81
N MET A 15 -0.61 10.43 11.15
CA MET A 15 -0.26 9.09 10.69
C MET A 15 -0.36 8.95 9.16
N MET A 16 -1.41 9.49 8.53
CA MET A 16 -1.56 9.48 7.06
C MET A 16 -0.40 10.21 6.39
N ALA A 17 -0.06 11.41 6.85
CA ALA A 17 1.07 12.18 6.32
C ALA A 17 2.39 11.43 6.51
N GLY A 18 2.61 10.80 7.67
CA GLY A 18 3.77 9.96 7.95
C GLY A 18 3.90 8.78 6.99
N VAL A 19 2.80 8.07 6.75
CA VAL A 19 2.77 6.96 5.78
C VAL A 19 3.05 7.48 4.36
N GLY A 20 2.50 8.62 3.96
CA GLY A 20 2.78 9.25 2.67
C GLY A 20 4.27 9.55 2.47
N ILE A 21 4.95 10.04 3.50
CA ILE A 21 6.39 10.29 3.49
C ILE A 21 7.19 8.98 3.36
N ILE A 22 6.79 7.94 4.09
CA ILE A 22 7.43 6.61 4.02
C ILE A 22 7.29 6.02 2.62
N LEU A 23 6.10 6.08 2.02
CA LEU A 23 5.85 5.60 0.65
C LEU A 23 6.69 6.36 -0.36
N THR A 24 6.79 7.67 -0.21
CA THR A 24 7.63 8.52 -1.08
C THR A 24 9.11 8.14 -0.97
N LYS A 25 9.59 7.93 0.25
CA LYS A 25 10.97 7.48 0.49
C LYS A 25 11.21 6.10 -0.13
N ALA A 26 10.30 5.15 0.06
CA ALA A 26 10.37 3.84 -0.55
C ALA A 26 10.40 3.92 -2.09
N ALA A 27 9.59 4.78 -2.69
CA ALA A 27 9.61 5.03 -4.13
C ALA A 27 10.98 5.55 -4.62
N ILE A 28 11.56 6.52 -3.92
CA ILE A 28 12.88 7.07 -4.24
C ILE A 28 13.96 5.99 -4.11
N ASP A 29 13.92 5.18 -3.07
CA ASP A 29 14.89 4.11 -2.85
C ASP A 29 14.77 3.01 -3.94
N MET A 30 13.56 2.70 -4.39
CA MET A 30 13.32 1.82 -5.55
C MET A 30 13.88 2.40 -6.86
N VAL A 31 13.70 3.70 -7.10
CA VAL A 31 14.30 4.37 -8.27
C VAL A 31 15.82 4.35 -8.20
N LYS A 32 16.41 4.50 -7.02
CA LYS A 32 17.88 4.41 -6.86
C LYS A 32 18.41 3.01 -7.09
N SER A 33 17.65 1.98 -6.72
CA SER A 33 18.07 0.57 -6.91
C SER A 33 18.01 0.13 -8.37
N ASP A 34 17.05 0.63 -9.13
CA ASP A 34 16.91 0.39 -10.57
C ASP A 34 16.43 1.70 -11.23
N ALA A 35 17.41 2.49 -11.67
CA ALA A 35 17.17 3.81 -12.21
C ALA A 35 16.40 3.79 -13.55
N ILE A 36 16.53 2.74 -14.35
CA ILE A 36 15.84 2.62 -15.63
C ILE A 36 14.36 2.32 -15.41
N SER A 37 14.05 1.19 -14.78
CA SER A 37 12.65 0.78 -14.59
C SER A 37 11.92 1.72 -13.63
N GLY A 38 12.56 2.09 -12.52
CA GLY A 38 11.99 3.01 -11.53
C GLY A 38 11.84 4.43 -12.06
N GLY A 39 12.83 4.92 -12.80
CA GLY A 39 12.78 6.26 -13.42
C GLY A 39 11.68 6.38 -14.48
N VAL A 40 11.54 5.37 -15.34
CA VAL A 40 10.44 5.33 -16.33
C VAL A 40 9.09 5.23 -15.63
N SER A 41 8.97 4.37 -14.60
CA SER A 41 7.75 4.26 -13.80
C SER A 41 7.36 5.62 -13.21
N LEU A 42 8.32 6.32 -12.59
CA LEU A 42 8.08 7.62 -11.96
C LEU A 42 7.66 8.68 -12.99
N ALA A 43 8.38 8.80 -14.11
CA ALA A 43 8.07 9.77 -15.14
C ALA A 43 6.68 9.54 -15.74
N VAL A 44 6.38 8.30 -16.11
CA VAL A 44 5.07 7.93 -16.68
C VAL A 44 3.94 8.10 -15.66
N ALA A 45 4.17 7.75 -14.39
CA ALA A 45 3.17 7.95 -13.34
C ALA A 45 2.82 9.43 -13.15
N LEU A 46 3.81 10.33 -13.12
CA LEU A 46 3.61 11.78 -13.01
C LEU A 46 2.85 12.34 -14.22
N ILE A 47 3.23 11.92 -15.42
CA ILE A 47 2.56 12.33 -16.66
C ILE A 47 1.11 11.86 -16.64
N THR A 48 0.88 10.57 -16.37
CA THR A 48 -0.47 9.98 -16.33
C THR A 48 -1.32 10.68 -15.28
N TYR A 49 -0.78 10.90 -14.08
CA TYR A 49 -1.47 11.60 -13.02
C TYR A 49 -1.90 13.01 -13.44
N TYR A 50 -0.99 13.76 -14.08
CA TYR A 50 -1.28 15.13 -14.54
C TYR A 50 -2.41 15.17 -15.57
N PHE A 51 -2.45 14.23 -16.51
CA PHE A 51 -3.50 14.16 -17.53
C PHE A 51 -4.82 13.59 -17.03
N THR A 52 -4.80 12.77 -15.97
CA THR A 52 -6.00 12.08 -15.47
C THR A 52 -6.51 12.62 -14.13
N LYS A 53 -5.93 13.70 -13.60
CA LYS A 53 -6.24 14.24 -12.26
C LYS A 53 -7.73 14.50 -12.03
N ASP A 54 -8.49 14.82 -13.07
CA ASP A 54 -9.93 15.12 -13.01
C ASP A 54 -10.83 13.86 -13.17
N SER A 55 -10.20 12.68 -13.35
CA SER A 55 -10.92 11.42 -13.51
C SER A 55 -11.10 10.70 -12.17
N ALA A 56 -12.27 10.09 -11.93
CA ALA A 56 -12.52 9.29 -10.73
C ALA A 56 -11.55 8.10 -10.58
N ASN A 57 -10.97 7.61 -11.68
CA ASN A 57 -10.10 6.45 -11.73
C ASN A 57 -8.61 6.80 -11.93
N THR A 58 -8.19 8.02 -11.58
CA THR A 58 -6.82 8.51 -11.75
C THR A 58 -5.75 7.53 -11.22
N LEU A 59 -5.94 7.00 -10.02
CA LEU A 59 -4.99 6.06 -9.41
C LEU A 59 -4.89 4.74 -10.18
N VAL A 60 -6.01 4.27 -10.73
CA VAL A 60 -6.06 3.05 -11.55
C VAL A 60 -5.23 3.22 -12.81
N TYR A 61 -5.46 4.32 -13.53
CA TYR A 61 -4.70 4.62 -14.74
C TYR A 61 -3.23 4.82 -14.45
N THR A 62 -2.91 5.52 -13.37
CA THR A 62 -1.53 5.77 -12.96
C THR A 62 -0.77 4.47 -12.69
N ILE A 63 -1.34 3.53 -11.92
CA ILE A 63 -0.67 2.27 -11.62
C ILE A 63 -0.53 1.39 -12.87
N VAL A 64 -1.59 1.22 -13.65
CA VAL A 64 -1.57 0.32 -14.81
C VAL A 64 -0.59 0.82 -15.88
N ILE A 65 -0.67 2.08 -16.25
CA ILE A 65 0.14 2.65 -17.33
C ILE A 65 1.61 2.73 -16.88
N SER A 66 1.91 3.13 -15.65
CA SER A 66 3.30 3.23 -15.16
C SER A 66 3.96 1.84 -15.03
N VAL A 67 3.23 0.83 -14.55
CA VAL A 67 3.76 -0.54 -14.44
C VAL A 67 4.00 -1.13 -15.81
N VAL A 68 3.06 -1.01 -16.74
CA VAL A 68 3.22 -1.54 -18.11
C VAL A 68 4.39 -0.86 -18.82
N ALA A 69 4.48 0.47 -18.75
CA ALA A 69 5.59 1.22 -19.36
C ALA A 69 6.95 0.81 -18.74
N SER A 70 7.02 0.64 -17.43
CA SER A 70 8.23 0.19 -16.75
C SER A 70 8.62 -1.24 -17.12
N CYS A 71 7.66 -2.16 -17.26
CA CYS A 71 7.93 -3.53 -17.71
C CYS A 71 8.46 -3.54 -19.13
N ILE A 72 7.90 -2.73 -20.03
CA ILE A 72 8.39 -2.59 -21.40
C ILE A 72 9.82 -2.02 -21.41
N ALA A 73 10.06 -0.97 -20.65
CA ALA A 73 11.39 -0.39 -20.53
C ALA A 73 12.41 -1.40 -19.99
N ASN A 74 12.06 -2.15 -18.97
CA ASN A 74 12.90 -3.22 -18.44
C ASN A 74 13.19 -4.31 -19.48
N ALA A 75 12.22 -4.71 -20.26
CA ALA A 75 12.40 -5.70 -21.31
C ALA A 75 13.33 -5.22 -22.45
N ILE A 76 13.33 -3.91 -22.73
CA ILE A 76 14.16 -3.32 -23.81
C ILE A 76 15.58 -3.01 -23.32
N PHE A 77 15.71 -2.40 -22.15
CA PHE A 77 16.99 -1.86 -21.68
C PHE A 77 17.74 -2.78 -20.73
N ASN A 78 17.04 -3.55 -19.87
CA ASN A 78 17.64 -4.48 -18.94
C ASN A 78 17.54 -5.91 -19.50
N LYS A 79 18.55 -6.31 -20.28
CA LYS A 79 18.69 -7.73 -20.68
C LYS A 79 19.14 -8.64 -19.54
N GLU A 80 19.68 -8.10 -18.47
CA GLU A 80 20.00 -8.85 -17.27
C GLU A 80 18.72 -9.07 -16.47
N LYS A 81 18.30 -10.33 -16.46
CA LYS A 81 17.13 -10.79 -15.69
C LYS A 81 17.36 -10.46 -14.22
N SER A 82 16.54 -9.58 -13.67
CA SER A 82 16.44 -9.38 -12.23
C SER A 82 16.14 -10.74 -11.60
N SER A 83 17.19 -11.41 -11.12
CA SER A 83 17.04 -12.68 -10.41
C SER A 83 16.49 -12.33 -9.02
N ILE A 84 15.19 -12.52 -8.85
CA ILE A 84 14.65 -12.67 -7.49
C ILE A 84 15.33 -13.90 -6.94
N ILE A 85 16.24 -13.70 -5.99
CA ILE A 85 16.86 -14.78 -5.23
C ILE A 85 15.72 -15.38 -4.41
N VAL A 86 15.17 -16.48 -4.90
CA VAL A 86 14.26 -17.30 -4.09
C VAL A 86 15.19 -18.08 -3.17
N GLU A 87 15.34 -17.61 -1.93
CA GLU A 87 15.94 -18.42 -0.89
C GLU A 87 15.13 -19.73 -0.81
N ASP A 88 15.85 -20.86 -0.71
CA ASP A 88 15.22 -22.17 -0.56
C ASP A 88 14.24 -22.13 0.59
N ASP A 89 12.96 -22.40 0.31
CA ASP A 89 11.85 -22.46 1.25
C ASP A 89 12.03 -23.61 2.25
N LYS A 90 13.02 -23.52 3.13
CA LYS A 90 13.14 -24.40 4.28
C LYS A 90 12.34 -23.78 5.42
N PHE A 91 11.36 -24.53 5.89
CA PHE A 91 10.60 -24.16 7.08
C PHE A 91 11.56 -24.05 8.27
N ILE A 92 11.97 -22.82 8.59
CA ILE A 92 12.84 -22.51 9.72
C ILE A 92 11.95 -22.31 10.94
N ARG A 93 11.96 -23.25 11.87
CA ARG A 93 11.26 -23.12 13.13
C ARG A 93 11.88 -21.99 13.94
N GLN A 94 11.20 -20.85 13.98
CA GLN A 94 11.64 -19.67 14.74
C GLN A 94 11.60 -19.98 16.23
N LYS A 95 12.71 -19.65 16.93
CA LYS A 95 12.74 -19.72 18.40
C LYS A 95 12.06 -18.47 18.95
N PHE A 96 11.13 -18.67 19.85
CA PHE A 96 10.44 -17.56 20.52
C PHE A 96 11.42 -16.86 21.47
N THR A 97 11.86 -15.68 21.11
CA THR A 97 12.77 -14.84 21.91
C THR A 97 12.11 -13.53 22.23
N ILE A 98 12.01 -13.18 23.50
CA ILE A 98 11.46 -11.90 23.95
C ILE A 98 12.64 -11.02 24.36
N ASN A 99 12.97 -10.03 23.53
CA ASN A 99 13.97 -9.01 23.79
C ASN A 99 13.33 -7.62 23.71
N ALA A 100 13.94 -6.61 24.34
CA ALA A 100 13.47 -5.23 24.27
C ALA A 100 13.28 -4.74 22.82
N ASN A 101 14.16 -5.12 21.90
CA ASN A 101 14.07 -4.80 20.49
C ASN A 101 12.84 -5.43 19.81
N VAL A 102 12.45 -6.65 20.21
CA VAL A 102 11.24 -7.33 19.71
C VAL A 102 9.99 -6.61 20.21
N ILE A 103 9.98 -6.18 21.46
CA ILE A 103 8.86 -5.40 22.03
C ILE A 103 8.73 -4.05 21.34
N LEU A 104 9.83 -3.32 21.12
CA LEU A 104 9.81 -2.05 20.39
C LEU A 104 9.35 -2.23 18.94
N GLY A 105 9.87 -3.26 18.27
CA GLY A 105 9.45 -3.62 16.91
C GLY A 105 7.95 -3.95 16.83
N ALA A 106 7.44 -4.74 17.78
CA ALA A 106 6.03 -5.08 17.87
C ALA A 106 5.16 -3.84 18.10
N LEU A 107 5.53 -2.93 19.03
CA LEU A 107 4.84 -1.66 19.24
C LEU A 107 4.84 -0.79 17.98
N GLY A 108 5.97 -0.68 17.29
CA GLY A 108 6.07 0.04 16.03
C GLY A 108 5.13 -0.54 14.96
N MET A 109 5.07 -1.88 14.84
CA MET A 109 4.17 -2.57 13.90
C MET A 109 2.70 -2.37 14.26
N VAL A 110 2.33 -2.39 15.53
CA VAL A 110 0.96 -2.11 15.99
C VAL A 110 0.56 -0.69 15.60
N CYS A 111 1.40 0.31 15.87
CA CYS A 111 1.13 1.70 15.49
C CYS A 111 1.01 1.86 13.97
N LEU A 112 1.90 1.23 13.20
CA LEU A 112 1.87 1.26 11.74
C LEU A 112 0.58 0.59 11.19
N ASN A 113 0.19 -0.54 11.76
CA ASN A 113 -1.01 -1.29 11.34
C ASN A 113 -2.28 -0.48 11.64
N ILE A 114 -2.41 0.09 12.84
CA ILE A 114 -3.53 0.96 13.19
C ILE A 114 -3.59 2.17 12.24
N GLY A 115 -2.45 2.84 12.00
CA GLY A 115 -2.37 3.98 11.09
C GLY A 115 -2.77 3.63 9.66
N SER A 116 -2.27 2.50 9.12
CA SER A 116 -2.64 2.04 7.78
C SER A 116 -4.11 1.63 7.66
N ASN A 117 -4.67 1.02 8.70
CA ASN A 117 -6.09 0.64 8.72
C ASN A 117 -7.00 1.86 8.72
N ILE A 118 -6.69 2.87 9.52
CA ILE A 118 -7.46 4.13 9.54
C ILE A 118 -7.33 4.85 8.20
N SER A 119 -6.11 4.98 7.67
CA SER A 119 -5.82 5.75 6.47
C SER A 119 -6.28 5.02 5.20
N PHE A 120 -5.58 3.94 4.85
CA PHE A 120 -5.81 3.24 3.58
C PHE A 120 -7.01 2.31 3.63
N GLY A 121 -7.22 1.65 4.78
CA GLY A 121 -8.40 0.82 5.00
C GLY A 121 -9.67 1.64 4.93
N GLY A 122 -9.69 2.82 5.56
CA GLY A 122 -10.80 3.75 5.50
C GLY A 122 -11.10 4.25 4.08
N ILE A 123 -10.08 4.67 3.34
CA ILE A 123 -10.24 5.12 1.94
C ILE A 123 -10.77 3.99 1.07
N THR A 124 -10.15 2.80 1.15
CA THR A 124 -10.55 1.65 0.33
C THR A 124 -11.97 1.17 0.66
N ALA A 125 -12.31 1.09 1.95
CA ALA A 125 -13.65 0.72 2.39
C ALA A 125 -14.68 1.79 2.00
N GLY A 126 -14.36 3.07 2.11
CA GLY A 126 -15.20 4.17 1.69
C GLY A 126 -15.53 4.12 0.19
N MET A 127 -14.54 3.83 -0.65
CA MET A 127 -14.73 3.62 -2.10
C MET A 127 -15.64 2.42 -2.38
N ALA A 128 -15.44 1.30 -1.67
CA ALA A 128 -16.16 0.05 -1.91
C ALA A 128 -17.62 0.07 -1.41
N THR A 129 -17.91 0.83 -0.35
CA THR A 129 -19.22 0.81 0.34
C THR A 129 -19.99 2.13 0.24
N GLY A 130 -19.46 3.13 -0.47
CA GLY A 130 -20.05 4.45 -0.54
C GLY A 130 -20.06 5.20 0.80
N GLY A 131 -19.11 4.93 1.68
CA GLY A 131 -18.94 5.59 2.97
C GLY A 131 -19.52 4.85 4.18
N ASN A 132 -20.27 3.78 3.97
CA ASN A 132 -20.81 2.94 5.05
C ASN A 132 -19.80 1.85 5.48
N TYR A 133 -18.85 2.22 6.32
CA TYR A 133 -17.89 1.26 6.89
C TYR A 133 -17.58 1.54 8.34
N ASN A 134 -17.12 0.52 9.07
CA ASN A 134 -16.71 0.64 10.46
C ASN A 134 -15.21 0.29 10.60
N VAL A 135 -14.41 1.30 10.94
CA VAL A 135 -12.95 1.17 11.11
C VAL A 135 -12.60 0.16 12.20
N ASP A 136 -13.41 0.07 13.28
CA ASP A 136 -13.13 -0.86 14.37
C ASP A 136 -13.23 -2.32 13.90
N THR A 137 -14.28 -2.64 13.14
CA THR A 137 -14.47 -3.99 12.56
C THR A 137 -13.35 -4.32 11.57
N LEU A 138 -12.99 -3.35 10.75
CA LEU A 138 -11.92 -3.48 9.76
C LEU A 138 -10.57 -3.78 10.44
N THR A 139 -10.25 -3.05 11.51
CA THR A 139 -9.02 -3.23 12.28
C THR A 139 -8.98 -4.59 13.00
N VAL A 140 -10.11 -5.03 13.59
CA VAL A 140 -10.18 -6.34 14.25
C VAL A 140 -9.98 -7.49 13.26
N ILE A 141 -10.62 -7.43 12.09
CA ILE A 141 -10.48 -8.48 11.07
C ILE A 141 -9.06 -8.54 10.53
N SER A 142 -8.43 -7.38 10.24
CA SER A 142 -7.04 -7.35 9.77
C SER A 142 -6.07 -7.88 10.81
N SER A 143 -6.23 -7.47 12.07
CA SER A 143 -5.37 -7.95 13.16
C SER A 143 -5.50 -9.46 13.39
N LEU A 144 -6.70 -10.01 13.20
CA LEU A 144 -6.91 -11.46 13.26
C LEU A 144 -6.21 -12.19 12.10
N ALA A 145 -6.29 -11.62 10.89
CA ALA A 145 -5.59 -12.14 9.71
C ALA A 145 -4.06 -12.08 9.89
N ASP A 146 -3.52 -10.98 10.42
CA ASP A 146 -2.10 -10.81 10.73
C ASP A 146 -1.63 -11.82 11.78
N MET A 147 -2.44 -12.04 12.81
CA MET A 147 -2.15 -13.06 13.83
C MET A 147 -2.08 -14.45 13.21
N CYS A 148 -3.05 -14.82 12.37
CA CYS A 148 -3.02 -16.10 11.65
C CYS A 148 -1.80 -16.20 10.73
N SER A 149 -1.50 -15.16 9.95
CA SER A 149 -0.32 -15.12 9.07
C SER A 149 0.98 -15.32 9.85
N SER A 150 1.12 -14.65 10.99
CA SER A 150 2.32 -14.74 11.83
C SER A 150 2.53 -16.14 12.42
N PHE A 151 1.46 -16.88 12.72
CA PHE A 151 1.56 -18.28 13.15
C PHE A 151 2.20 -19.19 12.10
N PHE A 152 1.99 -18.89 10.83
CA PHE A 152 2.58 -19.62 9.71
C PHE A 152 3.92 -19.03 9.25
N GLY A 153 4.47 -18.06 9.99
CA GLY A 153 5.76 -17.43 9.66
C GLY A 153 5.65 -16.31 8.60
N GLY A 154 4.43 -15.89 8.27
CA GLY A 154 4.19 -14.75 7.38
C GLY A 154 4.43 -13.41 8.06
N ALA A 155 4.70 -12.38 7.26
CA ALA A 155 4.76 -11.00 7.74
C ALA A 155 3.34 -10.42 7.92
N PRO A 156 3.14 -9.48 8.85
CA PRO A 156 1.88 -8.75 8.94
C PRO A 156 1.62 -7.95 7.66
N VAL A 157 0.37 -7.93 7.24
CA VAL A 157 -0.06 -7.30 5.97
C VAL A 157 -0.81 -6.02 6.29
N GLY A 158 -0.23 -4.88 5.91
CA GLY A 158 -0.93 -3.59 6.00
C GLY A 158 -1.98 -3.40 4.92
N TYR A 159 -3.00 -2.59 5.19
CA TYR A 159 -3.94 -2.16 4.16
C TYR A 159 -3.26 -1.27 3.14
N ILE A 160 -3.65 -1.46 1.89
CA ILE A 160 -3.25 -0.61 0.75
C ILE A 160 -4.50 -0.12 0.04
N ILE A 161 -4.39 0.99 -0.68
CA ILE A 161 -5.47 1.42 -1.57
C ILE A 161 -5.56 0.43 -2.73
N SER A 162 -6.72 -0.22 -2.84
CA SER A 162 -6.96 -1.22 -3.87
C SER A 162 -7.79 -0.65 -5.01
N VAL A 163 -7.33 -0.90 -6.22
CA VAL A 163 -8.04 -0.55 -7.46
C VAL A 163 -9.38 -1.26 -7.56
N THR A 164 -9.50 -2.46 -6.98
CA THR A 164 -10.74 -3.24 -6.95
C THR A 164 -11.86 -2.58 -6.17
N ALA A 165 -11.55 -1.62 -5.30
CA ALA A 165 -12.55 -0.87 -4.54
C ALA A 165 -13.45 0.00 -5.43
N ASN A 166 -12.99 0.42 -6.62
CA ASN A 166 -13.76 1.19 -7.59
C ASN A 166 -14.55 0.32 -8.59
N ALA A 167 -14.48 -1.01 -8.48
CA ALA A 167 -15.21 -1.89 -9.36
C ALA A 167 -16.72 -1.86 -9.03
N PRO A 168 -17.61 -2.08 -10.03
CA PRO A 168 -19.07 -2.14 -9.80
C PRO A 168 -19.47 -3.16 -8.72
N HIS A 169 -18.68 -4.22 -8.57
CA HIS A 169 -18.83 -5.24 -7.55
C HIS A 169 -17.52 -5.38 -6.77
N ALA A 170 -17.16 -4.38 -5.97
CA ALA A 170 -15.88 -4.26 -5.27
C ALA A 170 -15.51 -5.50 -4.44
N VAL A 171 -16.48 -6.08 -3.72
CA VAL A 171 -16.25 -7.28 -2.88
C VAL A 171 -15.84 -8.47 -3.74
N TRP A 172 -16.59 -8.76 -4.83
CA TRP A 172 -16.27 -9.88 -5.71
C TRP A 172 -14.95 -9.67 -6.48
N ALA A 173 -14.66 -8.42 -6.88
CA ALA A 173 -13.40 -8.07 -7.51
C ALA A 173 -12.22 -8.29 -6.54
N GLY A 174 -12.36 -7.91 -5.27
CA GLY A 174 -11.36 -8.16 -4.23
C GLY A 174 -11.14 -9.65 -3.96
N VAL A 175 -12.21 -10.43 -3.83
CA VAL A 175 -12.15 -11.88 -3.64
C VAL A 175 -11.47 -12.55 -4.84
N ALA A 176 -11.87 -12.20 -6.06
CA ALA A 176 -11.26 -12.75 -7.28
C ALA A 176 -9.76 -12.44 -7.35
N MET A 177 -9.35 -11.21 -7.05
CA MET A 177 -7.94 -10.81 -7.00
C MET A 177 -7.16 -11.65 -5.99
N MET A 178 -7.68 -11.84 -4.78
CA MET A 178 -7.02 -12.64 -3.75
C MET A 178 -6.92 -14.13 -4.13
N VAL A 179 -7.95 -14.68 -4.76
CA VAL A 179 -7.90 -16.07 -5.28
C VAL A 179 -6.84 -16.22 -6.36
N VAL A 180 -6.77 -15.28 -7.32
CA VAL A 180 -5.76 -15.30 -8.38
C VAL A 180 -4.35 -15.21 -7.79
N ILE A 181 -4.11 -14.29 -6.86
CA ILE A 181 -2.81 -14.17 -6.19
C ILE A 181 -2.49 -15.43 -5.40
N GLY A 182 -3.45 -16.00 -4.67
CA GLY A 182 -3.29 -17.25 -3.94
C GLY A 182 -2.89 -18.41 -4.85
N VAL A 183 -3.54 -18.56 -6.00
CA VAL A 183 -3.19 -19.57 -6.99
C VAL A 183 -1.78 -19.35 -7.55
N ILE A 184 -1.40 -18.12 -7.89
CA ILE A 184 -0.06 -17.77 -8.37
C ILE A 184 1.02 -18.16 -7.34
N LEU A 185 0.77 -17.89 -6.05
CA LEU A 185 1.68 -18.24 -4.97
C LEU A 185 1.79 -19.75 -4.77
N LEU A 186 0.64 -20.46 -4.72
CA LEU A 186 0.62 -21.93 -4.57
C LEU A 186 1.32 -22.67 -5.73
N LEU A 187 1.18 -22.15 -6.94
CA LEU A 187 1.85 -22.69 -8.12
C LEU A 187 3.32 -22.26 -8.25
N LYS A 188 3.85 -21.50 -7.27
CA LYS A 188 5.23 -20.96 -7.28
C LYS A 188 5.55 -20.20 -8.57
N LEU A 189 4.57 -19.50 -9.13
CA LEU A 189 4.73 -18.70 -10.36
C LEU A 189 5.34 -17.32 -10.09
N LEU A 190 5.33 -16.86 -8.85
CA LEU A 190 5.84 -15.53 -8.47
C LEU A 190 7.29 -15.27 -8.94
N PRO A 191 8.26 -16.22 -8.80
CA PRO A 191 9.61 -16.02 -9.30
C PRO A 191 9.68 -15.90 -10.82
N LYS A 192 8.78 -16.59 -11.54
CA LYS A 192 8.71 -16.50 -13.00
C LYS A 192 8.16 -15.16 -13.46
N ILE A 193 7.10 -14.67 -12.81
CA ILE A 193 6.47 -13.38 -13.09
C ILE A 193 7.43 -12.24 -12.71
N GLY A 194 8.11 -12.33 -11.57
CA GLY A 194 9.04 -11.33 -11.08
C GLY A 194 10.27 -11.10 -11.97
N LYS A 195 10.59 -12.04 -12.86
CA LYS A 195 11.62 -11.82 -13.89
C LYS A 195 11.21 -10.79 -14.94
N TYR A 196 9.91 -10.63 -15.16
CA TYR A 196 9.36 -9.69 -16.14
C TYR A 196 8.89 -8.38 -15.53
N VAL A 197 8.49 -8.42 -14.25
CA VAL A 197 7.96 -7.27 -13.51
C VAL A 197 8.94 -6.92 -12.38
N PRO A 198 9.86 -5.97 -12.59
CA PRO A 198 10.78 -5.55 -11.54
C PRO A 198 10.00 -4.84 -10.41
N ALA A 199 10.49 -4.99 -9.17
CA ALA A 199 9.87 -4.34 -8.01
C ALA A 199 9.83 -2.81 -8.16
N SER A 200 10.82 -2.23 -8.83
CA SER A 200 10.91 -0.80 -9.14
C SER A 200 9.80 -0.26 -10.05
N SER A 201 9.05 -1.15 -10.73
CA SER A 201 7.95 -0.75 -11.62
C SER A 201 6.78 -0.08 -10.89
N ILE A 202 6.62 -0.31 -9.59
CA ILE A 202 5.59 0.35 -8.77
C ILE A 202 6.06 1.67 -8.15
N ALA A 203 7.32 2.06 -8.32
CA ALA A 203 7.89 3.25 -7.69
C ALA A 203 7.12 4.53 -8.04
N GLY A 204 6.74 4.70 -9.29
CA GLY A 204 5.97 5.86 -9.73
C GLY A 204 4.61 5.96 -9.06
N PHE A 205 3.90 4.85 -8.94
CA PHE A 205 2.61 4.81 -8.25
C PHE A 205 2.75 5.12 -6.75
N LEU A 206 3.75 4.55 -6.07
CA LEU A 206 3.99 4.83 -4.65
C LEU A 206 4.34 6.30 -4.41
N PHE A 207 5.07 6.92 -5.32
CA PHE A 207 5.40 8.34 -5.24
C PHE A 207 4.15 9.22 -5.40
N VAL A 208 3.34 8.96 -6.42
CA VAL A 208 2.09 9.69 -6.65
C VAL A 208 1.13 9.52 -5.48
N LEU A 209 0.96 8.29 -4.98
CA LEU A 209 0.12 8.00 -3.84
C LEU A 209 0.63 8.72 -2.58
N GLY A 210 1.93 8.63 -2.29
CA GLY A 210 2.53 9.22 -1.10
C GLY A 210 2.45 10.74 -1.08
N ILE A 211 2.88 11.41 -2.14
CA ILE A 211 2.90 12.88 -2.18
C ILE A 211 1.52 13.44 -2.53
N PHE A 212 1.01 13.13 -3.71
CA PHE A 212 -0.14 13.86 -4.23
C PHE A 212 -1.45 13.46 -3.55
N LYS A 213 -1.66 12.16 -3.28
CA LYS A 213 -2.89 11.73 -2.62
C LYS A 213 -2.81 11.96 -1.11
N THR A 214 -1.78 11.46 -0.45
CA THR A 214 -1.75 11.44 1.01
C THR A 214 -1.30 12.78 1.62
N VAL A 215 -0.20 13.37 1.12
CA VAL A 215 0.35 14.61 1.71
C VAL A 215 -0.36 15.85 1.18
N VAL A 216 -0.61 15.96 -0.12
CA VAL A 216 -1.12 17.20 -0.72
C VAL A 216 -2.64 17.30 -0.64
N LEU A 217 -3.39 16.21 -0.85
CA LEU A 217 -4.84 16.25 -0.87
C LEU A 217 -5.47 15.93 0.50
N ASP A 218 -5.02 14.85 1.15
CA ASP A 218 -5.69 14.37 2.35
C ASP A 218 -5.24 15.12 3.62
N ALA A 219 -3.96 15.48 3.75
CA ALA A 219 -3.47 16.18 4.94
C ALA A 219 -3.99 17.64 5.09
N PRO A 220 -4.04 18.49 4.04
CA PRO A 220 -4.59 19.85 4.17
C PRO A 220 -6.10 19.88 4.36
N SER A 221 -6.86 18.97 3.73
CA SER A 221 -8.32 18.91 3.89
C SER A 221 -8.71 18.63 5.34
N ALA A 222 -7.91 17.82 6.00
CA ALA A 222 -8.05 17.48 7.41
C ALA A 222 -7.75 18.64 8.34
N LEU A 223 -6.65 19.37 8.10
CA LEU A 223 -6.30 20.57 8.84
C LEU A 223 -7.36 21.67 8.67
N ALA A 224 -7.93 21.83 7.47
CA ALA A 224 -8.97 22.80 7.19
C ALA A 224 -10.29 22.47 7.90
N THR A 225 -10.64 21.18 8.02
CA THR A 225 -11.86 20.75 8.73
C THR A 225 -11.75 21.03 10.23
N ASN A 226 -10.59 20.80 10.85
CA ASN A 226 -10.36 21.08 12.25
C ASN A 226 -10.30 22.57 12.57
N ALA A 227 -9.75 23.41 11.69
CA ALA A 227 -9.78 24.86 11.85
C ALA A 227 -11.20 25.42 11.80
N ALA A 228 -12.10 24.82 11.01
CA ALA A 228 -13.51 25.21 10.94
C ALA A 228 -14.31 24.79 12.18
N VAL A 229 -13.97 23.65 12.81
CA VAL A 229 -14.65 23.15 14.03
C VAL A 229 -14.12 23.86 15.29
N GLY A 230 -12.83 24.21 15.35
CA GLY A 230 -12.24 24.94 16.49
C GLY A 230 -12.63 26.43 16.57
N GLY A 231 -13.26 26.98 15.54
CA GLY A 231 -13.73 28.37 15.50
C GLY A 231 -15.17 28.59 16.00
N THR A 232 -15.86 27.55 16.46
CA THR A 232 -17.27 27.60 16.92
C THR A 232 -17.47 27.28 18.40
N THR A 233 -16.41 27.34 19.22
CA THR A 233 -16.53 27.26 20.70
C THR A 233 -16.22 28.56 21.35
#